data_9c3a187de2a473eb7e2ca5002ed24b0d
#
_entry.id   9c3a187de2a473eb7e2ca5002ed24b0d
#
_cell.length_a   1.000
_cell.length_b   1.000
_cell.length_c   1.000
_cell.angle_alpha   90.00
_cell.angle_beta   90.00
_cell.angle_gamma   90.00
#
_symmetry.space_group_name_H-M   'P 1'
#
loop_
_entity.id
_entity.type
_entity.pdbx_description
1 polymer ?
#
loop_
_entity_poly.entity_id
_entity_poly.type
_entity_poly.pdbx_seq_one_letter_code
_entity_poly.pdbx_strand_id
1 'polypeptide(L)'
;MKLRSQNSAMVRDYHALPDDLCDALIKLFDHDVKNHERVDNDSKPCFTQLNLNQHHAKIIPTLFQYFTEALDLYREEVSATKYLPKVNFMEEFRIKRYEVGGVDRFDEHIDVSDFESARRYLAALFYLNDVEEGGHTVFPFQDKTVHPKKGHVIFFPPTWEYPHAGEPPVSNSKYIMSTYLHYG
;
A
#
# COMPACT_ATOMS: atom_id res chain seq x y z
N MET A 1 -22.41 18.66 -18.52
CA MET A 1 -21.06 18.97 -18.04
C MET A 1 -20.76 17.97 -16.93
N LYS A 2 -19.98 16.89 -17.23
CA LYS A 2 -19.55 15.95 -16.19
C LYS A 2 -18.51 16.68 -15.34
N LEU A 3 -18.82 16.95 -14.09
CA LEU A 3 -17.83 17.33 -13.09
C LEU A 3 -16.81 16.21 -13.03
N ARG A 4 -15.63 16.41 -13.63
CA ARG A 4 -14.47 15.52 -13.37
C ARG A 4 -14.18 15.67 -11.89
N SER A 5 -14.38 14.60 -11.14
CA SER A 5 -14.10 14.59 -9.72
C SER A 5 -12.62 14.94 -9.52
N GLN A 6 -12.35 16.04 -8.82
CA GLN A 6 -10.98 16.42 -8.42
C GLN A 6 -10.37 15.40 -7.43
N ASN A 7 -11.19 14.46 -6.94
CA ASN A 7 -10.79 13.46 -5.96
C ASN A 7 -9.76 12.43 -6.50
N SER A 8 -9.75 12.14 -7.80
CA SER A 8 -8.69 11.30 -8.39
C SER A 8 -7.29 11.93 -8.28
N ALA A 9 -7.25 13.26 -8.04
CA ALA A 9 -5.99 14.00 -7.94
C ALA A 9 -5.12 13.62 -6.74
N MET A 10 -5.67 12.99 -5.71
CA MET A 10 -4.91 12.59 -4.52
C MET A 10 -4.40 11.14 -4.55
N VAL A 11 -4.90 10.32 -5.47
CA VAL A 11 -4.36 8.98 -5.69
C VAL A 11 -3.26 9.07 -6.75
N ARG A 12 -2.00 8.95 -6.33
CA ARG A 12 -0.82 9.08 -7.20
C ARG A 12 0.09 7.89 -7.06
N ASP A 13 0.74 7.53 -8.15
CA ASP A 13 1.74 6.48 -8.18
C ASP A 13 3.09 7.01 -8.71
N TYR A 14 4.17 6.48 -8.13
CA TYR A 14 5.54 6.84 -8.46
C TYR A 14 6.41 5.60 -8.49
N HIS A 15 7.42 5.57 -9.35
CA HIS A 15 8.49 4.59 -9.23
C HIS A 15 9.40 5.01 -8.05
N ALA A 16 9.42 4.20 -7.00
CA ALA A 16 10.05 4.52 -5.72
C ALA A 16 11.15 3.55 -5.32
N LEU A 17 10.99 2.25 -5.59
CA LEU A 17 11.96 1.23 -5.17
C LEU A 17 12.72 0.68 -6.37
N PRO A 18 14.04 0.47 -6.25
CA PRO A 18 14.81 -0.28 -7.24
C PRO A 18 14.33 -1.73 -7.35
N ASP A 19 14.43 -2.30 -8.53
CA ASP A 19 13.98 -3.68 -8.80
C ASP A 19 14.70 -4.73 -7.96
N ASP A 20 16.00 -4.57 -7.75
CA ASP A 20 16.80 -5.46 -6.92
C ASP A 20 16.40 -5.44 -5.45
N LEU A 21 15.98 -4.28 -4.92
CA LEU A 21 15.43 -4.16 -3.57
C LEU A 21 14.07 -4.86 -3.48
N CYS A 22 13.20 -4.71 -4.48
CA CYS A 22 11.93 -5.43 -4.54
C CYS A 22 12.15 -6.95 -4.51
N ASP A 23 13.07 -7.46 -5.33
CA ASP A 23 13.42 -8.88 -5.36
C ASP A 23 14.00 -9.37 -4.03
N ALA A 24 14.82 -8.55 -3.38
CA ALA A 24 15.39 -8.87 -2.06
C ALA A 24 14.30 -8.94 -0.99
N LEU A 25 13.31 -8.04 -1.01
CA LEU A 25 12.17 -8.02 -0.08
C LEU A 25 11.27 -9.25 -0.26
N ILE A 26 11.00 -9.66 -1.50
CA ILE A 26 10.24 -10.88 -1.78
C ILE A 26 10.99 -12.11 -1.28
N LYS A 27 12.29 -12.24 -1.60
CA LYS A 27 13.13 -13.33 -1.10
C LYS A 27 13.17 -13.38 0.43
N LEU A 28 13.29 -12.22 1.09
CA LEU A 28 13.26 -12.12 2.53
C LEU A 28 11.93 -12.63 3.10
N PHE A 29 10.81 -12.23 2.51
CA PHE A 29 9.49 -12.73 2.87
C PHE A 29 9.43 -14.25 2.69
N ASP A 30 9.75 -14.77 1.51
CA ASP A 30 9.62 -16.21 1.20
C ASP A 30 10.50 -17.11 2.09
N HIS A 31 11.63 -16.60 2.59
CA HIS A 31 12.51 -17.35 3.49
C HIS A 31 12.08 -17.31 4.96
N ASP A 32 11.38 -16.26 5.40
CA ASP A 32 11.03 -16.07 6.82
C ASP A 32 9.63 -16.58 7.19
N VAL A 33 9.29 -17.76 6.71
CA VAL A 33 7.98 -18.40 6.89
C VAL A 33 7.54 -18.49 8.37
N LYS A 34 8.49 -18.64 9.29
CA LYS A 34 8.20 -18.77 10.74
C LYS A 34 7.58 -17.52 11.37
N ASN A 35 7.81 -16.35 10.77
CA ASN A 35 7.29 -15.06 11.23
C ASN A 35 6.11 -14.58 10.37
N HIS A 36 5.59 -15.43 9.49
CA HIS A 36 4.38 -15.13 8.74
C HIS A 36 3.15 -15.15 9.62
N GLU A 37 2.27 -14.20 9.38
CA GLU A 37 0.94 -14.12 9.96
C GLU A 37 -0.09 -14.30 8.84
N ARG A 38 -1.00 -15.26 9.00
CA ARG A 38 -2.14 -15.40 8.10
C ARG A 38 -3.28 -14.53 8.58
N VAL A 39 -3.72 -13.63 7.72
CA VAL A 39 -4.95 -12.87 7.90
C VAL A 39 -6.02 -13.52 7.04
N ASP A 40 -7.10 -14.00 7.65
CA ASP A 40 -8.21 -14.65 6.96
C ASP A 40 -9.51 -14.33 7.69
N ASN A 41 -10.14 -13.23 7.29
CA ASN A 41 -11.37 -12.73 7.88
C ASN A 41 -12.56 -13.01 6.97
N ASP A 42 -13.72 -13.30 7.55
CA ASP A 42 -14.96 -13.57 6.80
C ASP A 42 -15.37 -12.42 5.89
N SER A 43 -15.05 -11.18 6.28
CA SER A 43 -15.30 -9.96 5.50
C SER A 43 -14.17 -9.61 4.51
N LYS A 44 -13.20 -10.54 4.32
CA LYS A 44 -11.98 -10.23 3.55
C LYS A 44 -11.36 -8.87 3.92
N PRO A 45 -10.23 -8.83 4.62
CA PRO A 45 -8.94 -9.22 4.01
C PRO A 45 -8.57 -10.69 4.19
N CYS A 46 -7.92 -11.21 3.14
CA CYS A 46 -7.35 -12.52 3.11
C CYS A 46 -5.97 -12.46 2.43
N PHE A 47 -4.89 -12.64 3.20
CA PHE A 47 -3.49 -12.59 2.75
C PHE A 47 -2.55 -13.16 3.82
N THR A 48 -1.30 -13.40 3.44
CA THR A 48 -0.21 -13.68 4.40
C THR A 48 0.67 -12.45 4.53
N GLN A 49 1.06 -12.07 5.77
CA GLN A 49 1.90 -10.90 6.00
C GLN A 49 3.15 -11.19 6.83
N LEU A 50 4.12 -10.27 6.74
CA LEU A 50 5.36 -10.22 7.52
C LEU A 50 5.62 -8.79 7.99
N ASN A 51 5.79 -8.60 9.29
CA ASN A 51 6.11 -7.31 9.87
C ASN A 51 7.64 -7.07 9.85
N LEU A 52 8.09 -6.13 9.02
CA LEU A 52 9.52 -5.85 8.86
C LEU A 52 10.13 -5.13 10.06
N ASN A 53 9.38 -4.27 10.74
CA ASN A 53 9.89 -3.55 11.89
C ASN A 53 10.19 -4.48 13.06
N GLN A 54 9.37 -5.53 13.22
CA GLN A 54 9.55 -6.50 14.30
C GLN A 54 10.65 -7.52 14.00
N HIS A 55 10.74 -7.99 12.76
CA HIS A 55 11.59 -9.14 12.42
C HIS A 55 12.84 -8.76 11.62
N HIS A 56 12.82 -7.64 10.91
CA HIS A 56 13.90 -7.21 9.99
C HIS A 56 14.24 -5.72 10.14
N ALA A 57 14.32 -5.21 11.36
CA ALA A 57 14.51 -3.79 11.67
C ALA A 57 15.70 -3.13 10.95
N LYS A 58 16.73 -3.90 10.58
CA LYS A 58 17.92 -3.37 9.88
C LYS A 58 17.63 -2.78 8.50
N ILE A 59 16.55 -3.20 7.83
CA ILE A 59 16.19 -2.67 6.50
C ILE A 59 15.37 -1.37 6.59
N ILE A 60 14.77 -1.09 7.73
CA ILE A 60 13.85 0.04 7.91
C ILE A 60 14.45 1.40 7.52
N PRO A 61 15.71 1.74 7.88
CA PRO A 61 16.30 3.01 7.45
C PRO A 61 16.36 3.17 5.92
N THR A 62 16.65 2.09 5.19
CA THR A 62 16.67 2.09 3.72
C THR A 62 15.26 2.28 3.16
N LEU A 63 14.27 1.57 3.67
CA LEU A 63 12.87 1.71 3.25
C LEU A 63 12.34 3.12 3.55
N PHE A 64 12.70 3.67 4.70
CA PHE A 64 12.31 5.02 5.10
C PHE A 64 12.90 6.08 4.16
N GLN A 65 14.12 5.91 3.68
CA GLN A 65 14.73 6.82 2.71
C GLN A 65 13.91 6.84 1.41
N TYR A 66 13.66 5.67 0.79
CA TYR A 66 12.88 5.59 -0.45
C TYR A 66 11.45 6.09 -0.27
N PHE A 67 10.83 5.78 0.87
CA PHE A 67 9.52 6.31 1.21
C PHE A 67 9.53 7.85 1.24
N THR A 68 10.54 8.46 1.87
CA THR A 68 10.64 9.92 2.00
C THR A 68 10.85 10.58 0.64
N GLU A 69 11.71 10.02 -0.21
CA GLU A 69 11.94 10.52 -1.57
C GLU A 69 10.64 10.50 -2.40
N ALA A 70 9.88 9.41 -2.33
CA ALA A 70 8.59 9.30 -3.02
C ALA A 70 7.52 10.24 -2.42
N LEU A 71 7.51 10.41 -1.09
CA LEU A 71 6.60 11.34 -0.41
C LEU A 71 6.87 12.79 -0.81
N ASP A 72 8.12 13.15 -1.04
CA ASP A 72 8.47 14.51 -1.48
C ASP A 72 7.92 14.77 -2.89
N LEU A 73 8.02 13.81 -3.82
CA LEU A 73 7.36 13.90 -5.13
C LEU A 73 5.84 14.07 -5.01
N TYR A 74 5.21 13.29 -4.12
CA TYR A 74 3.77 13.42 -3.84
C TYR A 74 3.42 14.82 -3.32
N ARG A 75 4.24 15.37 -2.41
CA ARG A 75 4.05 16.71 -1.84
C ARG A 75 4.21 17.84 -2.88
N GLU A 76 5.11 17.69 -3.81
CA GLU A 76 5.29 18.64 -4.90
C GLU A 76 4.10 18.65 -5.87
N GLU A 77 3.57 17.48 -6.18
CA GLU A 77 2.49 17.33 -7.16
C GLU A 77 1.09 17.63 -6.58
N VAL A 78 0.84 17.24 -5.33
CA VAL A 78 -0.49 17.35 -4.70
C VAL A 78 -0.55 18.56 -3.79
N SER A 79 -1.13 19.64 -4.29
CA SER A 79 -1.18 20.95 -3.58
C SER A 79 -1.85 20.91 -2.20
N ALA A 80 -2.77 19.95 -1.95
CA ALA A 80 -3.44 19.76 -0.67
C ALA A 80 -2.48 19.32 0.44
N THR A 81 -1.31 18.77 0.10
CA THR A 81 -0.30 18.32 1.08
C THR A 81 0.28 19.44 1.94
N LYS A 82 0.11 20.69 1.52
CA LYS A 82 0.46 21.88 2.35
C LYS A 82 -0.25 21.92 3.71
N TYR A 83 -1.36 21.18 3.84
CA TYR A 83 -2.12 21.06 5.10
C TYR A 83 -1.71 19.85 5.94
N LEU A 84 -0.85 18.96 5.41
CA LEU A 84 -0.34 17.81 6.16
C LEU A 84 0.67 18.27 7.22
N PRO A 85 0.81 17.53 8.33
CA PRO A 85 1.78 17.88 9.37
C PRO A 85 3.22 17.82 8.84
N LYS A 86 4.08 18.68 9.41
CA LYS A 86 5.52 18.70 9.08
C LYS A 86 6.28 17.49 9.69
N VAL A 87 5.85 17.05 10.86
CA VAL A 87 6.38 15.88 11.56
C VAL A 87 5.42 14.73 11.30
N ASN A 88 5.96 13.62 10.81
CA ASN A 88 5.18 12.44 10.49
C ASN A 88 5.50 11.34 11.51
N PHE A 89 4.45 10.72 12.01
CA PHE A 89 4.53 9.42 12.64
C PHE A 89 4.15 8.38 11.61
N MET A 90 4.90 7.30 11.56
CA MET A 90 4.72 6.26 10.56
C MET A 90 4.48 4.93 11.23
N GLU A 91 3.53 4.16 10.71
CA GLU A 91 3.30 2.78 11.11
C GLU A 91 4.39 1.86 10.57
N GLU A 92 4.36 0.62 11.02
CA GLU A 92 5.29 -0.41 10.61
C GLU A 92 5.14 -0.75 9.13
N PHE A 93 6.26 -1.05 8.47
CA PHE A 93 6.24 -1.64 7.14
C PHE A 93 5.85 -3.12 7.23
N ARG A 94 4.81 -3.52 6.49
CA ARG A 94 4.35 -4.90 6.39
C ARG A 94 4.32 -5.35 4.94
N ILE A 95 5.04 -6.43 4.64
CA ILE A 95 4.90 -7.12 3.36
C ILE A 95 3.67 -8.00 3.44
N LYS A 96 2.84 -7.99 2.40
CA LYS A 96 1.65 -8.83 2.26
C LYS A 96 1.71 -9.57 0.94
N ARG A 97 1.47 -10.88 0.98
CA ARG A 97 1.36 -11.73 -0.19
C ARG A 97 -0.09 -12.16 -0.37
N TYR A 98 -0.57 -11.98 -1.59
CA TYR A 98 -1.85 -12.49 -2.07
C TYR A 98 -1.59 -13.60 -3.07
N GLU A 99 -2.02 -14.81 -2.78
CA GLU A 99 -1.86 -15.98 -3.65
C GLU A 99 -2.90 -15.98 -4.77
N VAL A 100 -2.54 -16.60 -5.89
CA VAL A 100 -3.50 -16.89 -6.97
C VAL A 100 -4.57 -17.86 -6.49
N GLY A 101 -5.74 -17.85 -7.16
CA GLY A 101 -6.83 -18.78 -6.84
C GLY A 101 -8.09 -18.12 -6.29
N GLY A 102 -8.13 -16.77 -6.22
CA GLY A 102 -9.34 -15.99 -5.94
C GLY A 102 -9.73 -15.90 -4.47
N VAL A 103 -9.03 -16.58 -3.56
CA VAL A 103 -9.29 -16.52 -2.11
C VAL A 103 -8.65 -15.28 -1.52
N ASP A 104 -7.37 -15.03 -1.83
CA ASP A 104 -6.63 -13.90 -1.31
C ASP A 104 -7.03 -12.62 -2.05
N ARG A 105 -7.61 -11.70 -1.29
CA ARG A 105 -8.06 -10.39 -1.75
C ARG A 105 -8.36 -9.49 -0.58
N PHE A 106 -8.62 -8.24 -0.85
CA PHE A 106 -9.19 -7.32 0.12
C PHE A 106 -10.41 -6.66 -0.51
N ASP A 107 -11.60 -7.05 -0.05
CA ASP A 107 -12.86 -6.51 -0.53
C ASP A 107 -12.92 -4.99 -0.27
N GLU A 108 -13.86 -4.28 -0.87
CA GLU A 108 -13.99 -2.84 -0.73
C GLU A 108 -14.06 -2.42 0.75
N HIS A 109 -13.17 -1.52 1.13
CA HIS A 109 -13.01 -1.04 2.50
C HIS A 109 -12.42 0.37 2.54
N ILE A 110 -12.35 0.91 3.74
CA ILE A 110 -11.58 2.09 4.10
C ILE A 110 -10.60 1.70 5.21
N ASP A 111 -9.43 2.34 5.26
CA ASP A 111 -8.41 2.02 6.27
C ASP A 111 -8.62 2.75 7.60
N VAL A 112 -9.49 3.77 7.61
CA VAL A 112 -9.86 4.57 8.79
C VAL A 112 -11.32 4.29 9.11
N SER A 113 -11.57 3.35 10.02
CA SER A 113 -12.92 2.89 10.37
C SER A 113 -13.23 2.95 11.87
N ASP A 114 -12.24 3.24 12.72
CA ASP A 114 -12.36 3.22 14.18
C ASP A 114 -11.42 4.24 14.84
N PHE A 115 -11.48 4.30 16.19
CA PHE A 115 -10.67 5.23 16.97
C PHE A 115 -9.16 4.98 16.82
N GLU A 116 -8.72 3.75 16.74
CA GLU A 116 -7.28 3.40 16.62
C GLU A 116 -6.71 3.82 15.28
N SER A 117 -7.47 3.63 14.21
CA SER A 117 -7.08 4.01 12.85
C SER A 117 -7.32 5.49 12.53
N ALA A 118 -8.09 6.23 13.36
CA ALA A 118 -8.50 7.63 13.10
C ALA A 118 -7.34 8.62 12.91
N ARG A 119 -6.14 8.28 13.39
CA ARG A 119 -4.93 9.12 13.23
C ARG A 119 -4.30 9.03 11.85
N ARG A 120 -4.63 8.03 11.04
CA ARG A 120 -4.07 7.83 9.70
C ARG A 120 -4.56 8.93 8.76
N TYR A 121 -3.65 9.57 8.05
CA TYR A 121 -4.01 10.58 7.06
C TYR A 121 -3.48 10.29 5.66
N LEU A 122 -2.49 9.40 5.52
CA LEU A 122 -1.94 9.02 4.24
C LEU A 122 -1.53 7.54 4.26
N ALA A 123 -2.01 6.78 3.30
CA ALA A 123 -1.59 5.41 3.03
C ALA A 123 -0.49 5.41 1.98
N ALA A 124 0.49 4.51 2.13
CA ALA A 124 1.49 4.19 1.13
C ALA A 124 1.48 2.68 0.89
N LEU A 125 1.26 2.29 -0.37
CA LEU A 125 1.22 0.90 -0.79
C LEU A 125 2.20 0.71 -1.95
N PHE A 126 3.28 -0.05 -1.68
CA PHE A 126 4.33 -0.38 -2.63
C PHE A 126 4.01 -1.71 -3.30
N TYR A 127 4.15 -1.79 -4.62
CA TYR A 127 4.10 -3.03 -5.37
C TYR A 127 5.52 -3.59 -5.53
N LEU A 128 5.75 -4.82 -5.05
CA LEU A 128 7.07 -5.43 -5.09
C LEU A 128 7.29 -6.28 -6.35
N ASN A 129 6.22 -6.60 -7.07
CA ASN A 129 6.29 -7.30 -8.35
C ASN A 129 5.18 -6.85 -9.31
N ASP A 130 5.38 -7.17 -10.57
CA ASP A 130 4.35 -7.04 -11.60
C ASP A 130 3.31 -8.16 -11.44
N VAL A 131 2.05 -7.85 -11.75
CA VAL A 131 0.96 -8.81 -11.92
C VAL A 131 0.26 -8.50 -13.23
N GLU A 132 0.33 -9.40 -14.20
CA GLU A 132 -0.18 -9.16 -15.56
C GLU A 132 -1.71 -9.22 -15.61
N GLU A 133 -2.32 -10.15 -14.85
CA GLU A 133 -3.77 -10.32 -14.78
C GLU A 133 -4.26 -10.31 -13.34
N GLY A 134 -5.28 -9.50 -13.08
CA GLY A 134 -5.86 -9.31 -11.75
C GLY A 134 -4.97 -8.50 -10.81
N GLY A 135 -5.21 -8.62 -9.51
CA GLY A 135 -4.41 -7.99 -8.47
C GLY A 135 -4.46 -6.46 -8.39
N HIS A 136 -5.35 -5.82 -9.14
CA HIS A 136 -5.46 -4.35 -9.19
C HIS A 136 -5.85 -3.77 -7.82
N THR A 137 -5.47 -2.52 -7.59
CA THR A 137 -6.05 -1.70 -6.53
C THR A 137 -7.06 -0.76 -7.15
N VAL A 138 -8.33 -0.93 -6.79
CA VAL A 138 -9.46 -0.22 -7.39
C VAL A 138 -9.99 0.83 -6.42
N PHE A 139 -10.21 2.04 -6.90
CA PHE A 139 -10.82 3.16 -6.19
C PHE A 139 -12.13 3.54 -6.90
N PRO A 140 -13.27 2.94 -6.51
CA PRO A 140 -14.52 3.08 -7.27
C PRO A 140 -15.06 4.52 -7.29
N PHE A 141 -14.89 5.28 -6.21
CA PHE A 141 -15.38 6.66 -6.14
C PHE A 141 -14.51 7.65 -6.94
N GLN A 142 -13.27 7.27 -7.22
CA GLN A 142 -12.34 8.05 -8.04
C GLN A 142 -12.32 7.62 -9.49
N ASP A 143 -13.07 6.57 -9.85
CA ASP A 143 -13.02 5.93 -11.17
C ASP A 143 -11.57 5.64 -11.59
N LYS A 144 -10.80 5.05 -10.64
CA LYS A 144 -9.38 4.78 -10.83
C LYS A 144 -9.04 3.33 -10.49
N THR A 145 -8.31 2.69 -11.40
CA THR A 145 -7.71 1.37 -11.22
C THR A 145 -6.18 1.51 -11.35
N VAL A 146 -5.47 0.97 -10.39
CA VAL A 146 -4.00 0.94 -10.38
C VAL A 146 -3.54 -0.49 -10.58
N HIS A 147 -2.76 -0.71 -11.62
CA HIS A 147 -2.15 -2.00 -11.93
C HIS A 147 -0.90 -2.19 -11.08
N PRO A 148 -0.69 -3.37 -10.48
CA PRO A 148 0.56 -3.68 -9.78
C PRO A 148 1.74 -3.56 -10.74
N LYS A 149 2.68 -2.70 -10.39
CA LYS A 149 3.90 -2.49 -11.16
C LYS A 149 5.09 -2.45 -10.21
N LYS A 150 6.06 -3.32 -10.46
CA LYS A 150 7.25 -3.50 -9.62
C LYS A 150 7.97 -2.16 -9.36
N GLY A 151 8.32 -1.92 -8.11
CA GLY A 151 8.99 -0.70 -7.66
C GLY A 151 8.09 0.51 -7.50
N HIS A 152 6.81 0.45 -7.88
CA HIS A 152 5.90 1.58 -7.74
C HIS A 152 5.27 1.65 -6.35
N VAL A 153 5.02 2.87 -5.88
CA VAL A 153 4.23 3.17 -4.68
C VAL A 153 3.02 3.99 -5.07
N ILE A 154 1.88 3.68 -4.48
CA ILE A 154 0.71 4.56 -4.53
C ILE A 154 0.52 5.24 -3.18
N PHE A 155 0.22 6.55 -3.22
CA PHE A 155 -0.23 7.33 -2.07
C PHE A 155 -1.69 7.71 -2.23
N PHE A 156 -2.45 7.60 -1.14
CA PHE A 156 -3.85 8.01 -1.12
C PHE A 156 -4.32 8.31 0.31
N PRO A 157 -5.33 9.20 0.49
CA PRO A 157 -5.98 9.36 1.78
C PRO A 157 -6.74 8.08 2.16
N PRO A 158 -6.59 7.55 3.40
CA PRO A 158 -7.17 6.26 3.80
C PRO A 158 -8.61 6.36 4.33
N THR A 159 -9.28 7.50 4.14
CA THR A 159 -10.57 7.85 4.73
C THR A 159 -11.76 7.39 3.89
N TRP A 160 -12.97 7.58 4.40
CA TRP A 160 -14.25 7.18 3.78
C TRP A 160 -14.50 7.75 2.37
N GLU A 161 -13.78 8.81 1.99
CA GLU A 161 -13.84 9.40 0.65
C GLU A 161 -13.05 8.58 -0.39
N TYR A 162 -12.20 7.66 0.08
CA TYR A 162 -11.32 6.81 -0.75
C TYR A 162 -11.52 5.32 -0.45
N PRO A 163 -12.77 4.79 -0.55
CA PRO A 163 -12.96 3.35 -0.47
C PRO A 163 -12.17 2.69 -1.60
N HIS A 164 -11.56 1.56 -1.29
CA HIS A 164 -10.73 0.85 -2.24
C HIS A 164 -10.77 -0.65 -2.01
N ALA A 165 -10.41 -1.40 -3.04
CA ALA A 165 -10.34 -2.85 -3.02
C ALA A 165 -9.02 -3.34 -3.60
N GLY A 166 -8.52 -4.45 -3.08
CA GLY A 166 -7.43 -5.22 -3.65
C GLY A 166 -7.98 -6.47 -4.33
N GLU A 167 -8.11 -6.42 -5.65
CA GLU A 167 -8.59 -7.58 -6.42
C GLU A 167 -7.67 -8.80 -6.27
N PRO A 168 -8.20 -10.02 -6.38
CA PRO A 168 -7.40 -11.23 -6.37
C PRO A 168 -6.45 -11.25 -7.58
N PRO A 169 -5.18 -11.66 -7.38
CA PRO A 169 -4.27 -11.87 -8.50
C PRO A 169 -4.65 -13.13 -9.28
N VAL A 170 -4.44 -13.11 -10.59
CA VAL A 170 -4.78 -14.20 -11.51
C VAL A 170 -3.53 -14.82 -12.11
N SER A 171 -2.62 -14.03 -12.67
CA SER A 171 -1.43 -14.55 -13.37
C SER A 171 -0.36 -15.11 -12.44
N ASN A 172 -0.09 -14.43 -11.34
CA ASN A 172 0.95 -14.78 -10.36
C ASN A 172 0.66 -14.12 -9.02
N SER A 173 1.24 -14.62 -7.94
CA SER A 173 1.08 -14.04 -6.60
C SER A 173 1.50 -12.58 -6.57
N LYS A 174 0.70 -11.75 -5.88
CA LYS A 174 0.96 -10.32 -5.69
C LYS A 174 1.66 -10.09 -4.36
N TYR A 175 2.77 -9.37 -4.40
CA TYR A 175 3.47 -8.90 -3.21
C TYR A 175 3.37 -7.38 -3.11
N ILE A 176 2.89 -6.91 -1.98
CA ILE A 176 2.87 -5.47 -1.66
C ILE A 176 3.59 -5.23 -0.33
N MET A 177 4.03 -3.99 -0.12
CA MET A 177 4.46 -3.52 1.19
C MET A 177 3.64 -2.26 1.53
N SER A 178 3.08 -2.20 2.73
CA SER A 178 2.23 -1.07 3.14
C SER A 178 2.70 -0.45 4.45
N THR A 179 2.45 0.85 4.57
CA THR A 179 2.57 1.64 5.79
C THR A 179 1.61 2.83 5.74
N TYR A 180 1.45 3.52 6.88
CA TYR A 180 0.60 4.70 7.00
C TYR A 180 1.35 5.82 7.69
N LEU A 181 1.09 7.06 7.27
CA LEU A 181 1.42 8.24 8.05
C LEU A 181 0.22 8.61 8.92
N HIS A 182 0.49 9.03 10.16
CA HIS A 182 -0.55 9.46 11.08
C HIS A 182 -0.16 10.68 11.92
N TYR A 183 -1.18 11.34 12.45
CA TYR A 183 -1.00 12.42 13.40
C TYR A 183 -0.43 11.89 14.72
N GLY A 184 0.44 12.69 15.38
CA GLY A 184 1.00 12.41 16.69
C GLY A 184 0.11 12.87 17.82
#